data_5226d86787238e0845a85cf117e95bd2
#
_entry.id   5226d86787238e0845a85cf117e95bd2
#
_cell.length_a   1.000
_cell.length_b   1.000
_cell.length_c   1.000
_cell.angle_alpha   90.00
_cell.angle_beta   90.00
_cell.angle_gamma   90.00
#
_symmetry.space_group_name_H-M   'P 1'
#
loop_
_entity.id
_entity.type
_entity.pdbx_description
1 polymer ?
#
loop_
_entity_poly.entity_id
_entity_poly.type
_entity_poly.pdbx_seq_one_letter_code
_entity_poly.pdbx_strand_id
1 'polypeptide(L)'
;MYFFYVDESGNLDPTVSGERADGSGFVKDHVYVLAAVSLYEHRWHGFDKVLNRKKWELIDIIFRAKLLPAKLELADCEVKSTWTRIPKERAKRPFLANLTDTDLKQLVDLYYHQLAHHHMRVFGVVVDKRHLHGYMDSTKMHRKAWELLLEQIEAYLREEHPKHQGVLITDDVSRQQNRSLAMKHAYIQSEGTAAGIWLSHIAEMPLFVRSELSNGVQLTDLLAYNIYRCFRYENPDYPFFAQTLPHIWVSKKTPTGVIDGLRVFPPESPLTALLPAIATRRAGSETAGP
;
A
#
# COMPACT_ATOMS: atom_id res chain seq x y z
N MET A 1 1.95 -5.27 -20.12
CA MET A 1 0.90 -5.04 -19.11
C MET A 1 1.53 -4.63 -17.80
N TYR A 2 0.82 -3.91 -16.93
CA TYR A 2 1.26 -3.59 -15.57
C TYR A 2 0.34 -4.24 -14.55
N PHE A 3 0.92 -4.84 -13.51
CA PHE A 3 0.22 -5.25 -12.30
C PHE A 3 0.24 -4.08 -11.29
N PHE A 4 -0.89 -3.79 -10.68
CA PHE A 4 -1.01 -2.85 -9.58
C PHE A 4 -1.50 -3.61 -8.37
N TYR A 5 -0.59 -3.93 -7.46
CA TYR A 5 -0.93 -4.54 -6.19
C TYR A 5 -1.50 -3.48 -5.27
N VAL A 6 -2.66 -3.76 -4.68
CA VAL A 6 -3.41 -2.81 -3.86
C VAL A 6 -3.61 -3.38 -2.48
N ASP A 7 -3.36 -2.57 -1.45
CA ASP A 7 -3.65 -2.90 -0.06
C ASP A 7 -3.94 -1.63 0.74
N GLU A 8 -4.45 -1.80 1.96
CA GLU A 8 -4.93 -0.73 2.81
C GLU A 8 -4.22 -0.67 4.17
N SER A 9 -4.26 0.51 4.80
CA SER A 9 -3.79 0.71 6.18
C SER A 9 -4.68 1.69 6.93
N GLY A 10 -4.89 1.44 8.21
CA GLY A 10 -5.92 2.10 9.01
C GLY A 10 -7.26 1.36 8.90
N ASN A 11 -8.20 1.66 9.81
CA ASN A 11 -9.48 0.98 9.79
C ASN A 11 -10.52 1.71 8.93
N LEU A 12 -11.49 0.97 8.44
CA LEU A 12 -12.60 1.50 7.63
C LEU A 12 -13.71 2.19 8.44
N ASP A 13 -13.65 2.16 9.78
CA ASP A 13 -14.64 2.84 10.62
C ASP A 13 -14.53 4.37 10.43
N PRO A 14 -15.54 5.06 9.93
CA PRO A 14 -15.50 6.50 9.72
C PRO A 14 -15.52 7.31 11.01
N THR A 15 -15.86 6.70 12.17
CA THR A 15 -15.87 7.40 13.45
C THR A 15 -14.45 7.63 13.94
N VAL A 16 -14.15 8.88 14.32
CA VAL A 16 -12.79 9.28 14.71
C VAL A 16 -12.60 9.43 16.22
N SER A 17 -13.68 9.52 16.99
CA SER A 17 -13.65 9.70 18.44
C SER A 17 -14.34 8.54 19.16
N GLY A 18 -13.95 8.34 20.40
CA GLY A 18 -14.55 7.38 21.30
C GLY A 18 -14.18 7.69 22.73
N GLU A 19 -14.96 7.20 23.67
CA GLU A 19 -14.66 7.30 25.09
C GLU A 19 -14.13 5.97 25.61
N ARG A 20 -13.17 6.05 26.53
CA ARG A 20 -12.73 4.90 27.30
C ARG A 20 -13.68 4.67 28.47
N ALA A 21 -13.68 3.45 29.02
CA ALA A 21 -14.51 3.10 30.18
C ALA A 21 -14.23 3.97 31.41
N ASP A 22 -13.06 4.57 31.50
CA ASP A 22 -12.64 5.49 32.56
C ASP A 22 -13.04 6.96 32.30
N GLY A 23 -13.82 7.23 31.25
CA GLY A 23 -14.26 8.58 30.87
C GLY A 23 -13.19 9.41 30.17
N SER A 24 -11.96 8.91 29.99
CA SER A 24 -10.95 9.61 29.22
C SER A 24 -11.27 9.54 27.72
N GLY A 25 -11.36 10.69 27.08
CA GLY A 25 -11.52 10.77 25.63
C GLY A 25 -10.29 10.22 24.90
N PHE A 26 -10.48 9.51 23.80
CA PHE A 26 -9.40 9.15 22.89
C PHE A 26 -9.84 9.35 21.44
N VAL A 27 -8.89 9.73 20.61
CA VAL A 27 -9.13 9.84 19.18
C VAL A 27 -8.86 8.48 18.57
N LYS A 28 -9.87 7.87 17.97
CA LYS A 28 -9.70 6.68 17.13
C LYS A 28 -8.82 7.05 15.94
N ASP A 29 -8.38 6.03 15.24
CA ASP A 29 -7.58 6.17 14.04
C ASP A 29 -8.29 7.05 13.00
N HIS A 30 -7.81 8.29 12.81
CA HIS A 30 -8.45 9.28 11.94
C HIS A 30 -7.97 9.20 10.48
N VAL A 31 -6.95 8.40 10.19
CA VAL A 31 -6.41 8.22 8.84
C VAL A 31 -6.76 6.85 8.31
N TYR A 32 -7.19 6.79 7.07
CA TYR A 32 -7.27 5.58 6.27
C TYR A 32 -6.45 5.78 4.99
N VAL A 33 -5.70 4.78 4.58
CA VAL A 33 -4.88 4.82 3.37
C VAL A 33 -5.22 3.63 2.49
N LEU A 34 -5.44 3.90 1.21
CA LEU A 34 -5.46 2.88 0.17
C LEU A 34 -4.25 3.14 -0.73
N ALA A 35 -3.38 2.16 -0.88
CA ALA A 35 -2.16 2.30 -1.65
C ALA A 35 -2.07 1.28 -2.78
N ALA A 36 -1.29 1.60 -3.82
CA ALA A 36 -0.95 0.69 -4.88
C ALA A 36 0.55 0.79 -5.23
N VAL A 37 1.11 -0.33 -5.72
CA VAL A 37 2.44 -0.38 -6.30
C VAL A 37 2.40 -1.02 -7.68
N SER A 38 3.05 -0.38 -8.67
CA SER A 38 3.11 -0.89 -10.04
C SER A 38 4.26 -1.87 -10.23
N LEU A 39 4.02 -2.92 -11.02
CA LEU A 39 5.06 -3.85 -11.48
C LEU A 39 4.82 -4.22 -12.93
N TYR A 40 5.83 -4.03 -13.80
CA TYR A 40 5.74 -4.48 -15.19
C TYR A 40 5.78 -6.00 -15.27
N GLU A 41 4.88 -6.62 -16.02
CA GLU A 41 4.66 -8.07 -16.07
C GLU A 41 5.94 -8.89 -16.32
N HIS A 42 6.82 -8.44 -17.22
CA HIS A 42 8.07 -9.14 -17.50
C HIS A 42 9.07 -9.15 -16.33
N ARG A 43 8.87 -8.30 -15.35
CA ARG A 43 9.71 -8.22 -14.15
C ARG A 43 9.15 -9.05 -12.99
N TRP A 44 7.88 -9.48 -13.10
CA TRP A 44 7.19 -10.18 -12.03
C TRP A 44 7.93 -11.45 -11.57
N HIS A 45 8.38 -12.27 -12.51
CA HIS A 45 9.08 -13.53 -12.17
C HIS A 45 10.37 -13.28 -11.39
N GLY A 46 11.15 -12.26 -11.76
CA GLY A 46 12.38 -11.87 -11.04
C GLY A 46 12.08 -11.37 -9.63
N PHE A 47 11.08 -10.51 -9.49
CA PHE A 47 10.59 -9.98 -8.22
C PHE A 47 10.16 -11.11 -7.27
N ASP A 48 9.26 -11.97 -7.72
CA ASP A 48 8.70 -13.04 -6.89
C ASP A 48 9.76 -14.08 -6.50
N LYS A 49 10.60 -14.49 -7.46
CA LYS A 49 11.67 -15.47 -7.25
C LYS A 49 12.68 -15.02 -6.19
N VAL A 50 13.08 -13.75 -6.18
CA VAL A 50 14.06 -13.22 -5.21
C VAL A 50 13.51 -13.26 -3.80
N LEU A 51 12.27 -12.84 -3.60
CA LEU A 51 11.62 -12.82 -2.29
C LEU A 51 11.35 -14.24 -1.78
N ASN A 52 10.80 -15.11 -2.63
CA ASN A 52 10.54 -16.49 -2.26
C ASN A 52 11.84 -17.26 -1.93
N ARG A 53 12.92 -17.02 -2.67
CA ARG A 53 14.23 -17.60 -2.34
C ARG A 53 14.71 -17.19 -0.95
N LYS A 54 14.60 -15.90 -0.60
CA LYS A 54 14.98 -15.43 0.74
C LYS A 54 14.11 -16.06 1.83
N LYS A 55 12.80 -16.19 1.59
CA LYS A 55 11.91 -16.90 2.52
C LYS A 55 12.32 -18.36 2.71
N TRP A 56 12.61 -19.08 1.63
CA TRP A 56 13.10 -20.47 1.71
C TRP A 56 14.42 -20.60 2.48
N GLU A 57 15.38 -19.70 2.26
CA GLU A 57 16.64 -19.66 3.03
C GLU A 57 16.36 -19.54 4.53
N LEU A 58 15.45 -18.65 4.91
CA LEU A 58 15.07 -18.44 6.32
C LEU A 58 14.31 -19.62 6.91
N ILE A 59 13.40 -20.25 6.16
CA ILE A 59 12.72 -21.49 6.54
C ILE A 59 13.75 -22.58 6.85
N ASP A 60 14.75 -22.76 5.98
CA ASP A 60 15.77 -23.78 6.17
C ASP A 60 16.65 -23.50 7.38
N ILE A 61 16.96 -22.24 7.69
CA ILE A 61 17.68 -21.85 8.92
C ILE A 61 16.85 -22.24 10.16
N ILE A 62 15.58 -21.86 10.22
CA ILE A 62 14.67 -22.15 11.34
C ILE A 62 14.55 -23.68 11.53
N PHE A 63 14.37 -24.42 10.44
CA PHE A 63 14.20 -25.88 10.48
C PHE A 63 15.46 -26.60 10.97
N ARG A 64 16.65 -26.22 10.45
CA ARG A 64 17.94 -26.79 10.89
C ARG A 64 18.26 -26.49 12.34
N ALA A 65 17.88 -25.32 12.82
CA ALA A 65 18.03 -24.93 14.22
C ALA A 65 17.01 -25.63 15.17
N LYS A 66 16.09 -26.43 14.61
CA LYS A 66 15.03 -27.15 15.33
C LYS A 66 14.16 -26.23 16.21
N LEU A 67 13.93 -25.00 15.75
CA LEU A 67 13.13 -24.01 16.46
C LEU A 67 11.63 -24.30 16.38
N LEU A 68 11.21 -25.11 15.41
CA LEU A 68 9.83 -25.52 15.19
C LEU A 68 9.73 -27.04 15.00
N PRO A 69 8.60 -27.66 15.37
CA PRO A 69 8.39 -29.11 15.27
C PRO A 69 8.23 -29.60 13.81
N ALA A 70 7.80 -28.71 12.90
CA ALA A 70 7.62 -29.00 11.48
C ALA A 70 8.25 -27.91 10.62
N LYS A 71 8.59 -28.28 9.37
CA LYS A 71 9.07 -27.30 8.37
C LYS A 71 7.89 -26.43 7.92
N LEU A 72 8.14 -25.12 7.85
CA LEU A 72 7.18 -24.14 7.34
C LEU A 72 7.06 -24.20 5.81
N GLU A 73 5.93 -23.75 5.30
CA GLU A 73 5.68 -23.50 3.89
C GLU A 73 5.77 -21.99 3.57
N LEU A 74 5.80 -21.62 2.29
CA LEU A 74 5.82 -20.20 1.89
C LEU A 74 4.59 -19.42 2.40
N ALA A 75 3.44 -20.07 2.46
CA ALA A 75 2.22 -19.46 3.01
C ALA A 75 2.33 -19.06 4.49
N ASP A 76 3.20 -19.74 5.26
CA ASP A 76 3.46 -19.39 6.65
C ASP A 76 4.38 -18.18 6.79
N CYS A 77 4.99 -17.72 5.68
CA CYS A 77 6.02 -16.70 5.64
C CYS A 77 5.48 -15.33 5.19
N GLU A 78 4.22 -15.06 5.48
CA GLU A 78 3.61 -13.77 5.17
C GLU A 78 4.29 -12.64 5.96
N VAL A 79 4.53 -11.52 5.24
CA VAL A 79 5.14 -10.31 5.80
C VAL A 79 4.08 -9.21 5.83
N LYS A 80 3.70 -8.78 7.04
CA LYS A 80 2.81 -7.61 7.24
C LYS A 80 3.46 -6.58 8.14
N SER A 81 3.18 -5.31 7.89
CA SER A 81 3.74 -4.17 8.61
C SER A 81 3.54 -4.24 10.12
N THR A 82 2.33 -4.60 10.54
CA THR A 82 1.99 -4.75 11.96
C THR A 82 2.78 -5.88 12.61
N TRP A 83 2.99 -6.99 11.89
CA TRP A 83 3.69 -8.15 12.45
C TRP A 83 5.22 -7.94 12.51
N THR A 84 5.78 -7.22 11.54
CA THR A 84 7.22 -6.93 11.55
C THR A 84 7.62 -5.88 12.59
N ARG A 85 6.71 -4.96 12.91
CA ARG A 85 7.00 -3.77 13.74
C ARG A 85 6.48 -3.85 15.17
N ILE A 86 5.47 -4.67 15.44
CA ILE A 86 4.87 -4.82 16.78
C ILE A 86 5.30 -6.18 17.36
N PRO A 87 6.20 -6.20 18.39
CA PRO A 87 6.71 -7.45 18.93
C PRO A 87 5.63 -8.45 19.38
N LYS A 88 4.53 -7.96 19.98
CA LYS A 88 3.40 -8.82 20.39
C LYS A 88 2.70 -9.50 19.22
N GLU A 89 2.56 -8.82 18.10
CA GLU A 89 1.95 -9.40 16.90
C GLU A 89 2.91 -10.34 16.18
N ARG A 90 4.20 -9.97 16.13
CA ARG A 90 5.28 -10.83 15.60
C ARG A 90 5.35 -12.16 16.33
N ALA A 91 5.29 -12.15 17.68
CA ALA A 91 5.36 -13.35 18.51
C ALA A 91 4.26 -14.40 18.22
N LYS A 92 3.14 -13.97 17.61
CA LYS A 92 2.04 -14.87 17.21
C LYS A 92 2.29 -15.57 15.87
N ARG A 93 3.37 -15.23 15.15
CA ARG A 93 3.68 -15.72 13.79
C ARG A 93 4.93 -16.59 13.82
N PRO A 94 4.81 -17.91 13.72
CA PRO A 94 5.94 -18.84 13.90
C PRO A 94 7.16 -18.49 13.04
N PHE A 95 6.97 -18.11 11.78
CA PHE A 95 8.06 -17.67 10.92
C PHE A 95 8.78 -16.43 11.48
N LEU A 96 8.05 -15.33 11.67
CA LEU A 96 8.63 -14.05 12.09
C LEU A 96 9.16 -14.08 13.53
N ALA A 97 8.55 -14.88 14.42
CA ALA A 97 8.96 -15.00 15.80
C ALA A 97 10.31 -15.71 15.97
N ASN A 98 10.70 -16.53 14.99
CA ASN A 98 11.95 -17.30 15.01
C ASN A 98 13.06 -16.66 14.15
N LEU A 99 12.82 -15.47 13.56
CA LEU A 99 13.85 -14.68 12.90
C LEU A 99 14.64 -13.85 13.93
N THR A 100 15.95 -13.73 13.70
CA THR A 100 16.74 -12.71 14.39
C THR A 100 16.31 -11.31 13.90
N ASP A 101 16.60 -10.26 14.68
CA ASP A 101 16.31 -8.88 14.24
C ASP A 101 17.08 -8.53 12.96
N THR A 102 18.27 -9.12 12.76
CA THR A 102 19.06 -8.96 11.53
C THR A 102 18.36 -9.61 10.33
N ASP A 103 17.90 -10.86 10.48
CA ASP A 103 17.20 -11.57 9.40
C ASP A 103 15.90 -10.87 9.03
N LEU A 104 15.13 -10.45 10.04
CA LEU A 104 13.90 -9.71 9.83
C LEU A 104 14.15 -8.40 9.07
N LYS A 105 15.19 -7.64 9.50
CA LYS A 105 15.58 -6.41 8.82
C LYS A 105 15.99 -6.68 7.38
N GLN A 106 16.84 -7.68 7.13
CA GLN A 106 17.24 -8.05 5.77
C GLN A 106 16.07 -8.44 4.88
N LEU A 107 15.09 -9.19 5.43
CA LEU A 107 13.89 -9.58 4.69
C LEU A 107 13.05 -8.34 4.31
N VAL A 108 12.81 -7.44 5.25
CA VAL A 108 12.03 -6.21 5.01
C VAL A 108 12.77 -5.28 4.06
N ASP A 109 14.07 -5.08 4.23
CA ASP A 109 14.90 -4.27 3.34
C ASP A 109 14.89 -4.84 1.91
N LEU A 110 14.88 -6.17 1.77
CA LEU A 110 14.79 -6.81 0.45
C LEU A 110 13.51 -6.43 -0.29
N TYR A 111 12.36 -6.33 0.40
CA TYR A 111 11.12 -5.84 -0.20
C TYR A 111 11.27 -4.41 -0.74
N TYR A 112 11.85 -3.48 0.05
CA TYR A 112 12.06 -2.11 -0.41
C TYR A 112 13.07 -2.00 -1.56
N HIS A 113 14.10 -2.82 -1.56
CA HIS A 113 15.07 -2.88 -2.67
C HIS A 113 14.42 -3.24 -4.01
N GLN A 114 13.32 -4.02 -3.99
CA GLN A 114 12.60 -4.35 -5.22
C GLN A 114 11.98 -3.12 -5.90
N LEU A 115 11.63 -2.09 -5.15
CA LEU A 115 11.04 -0.84 -5.71
C LEU A 115 11.99 -0.19 -6.72
N ALA A 116 13.25 0.02 -6.35
CA ALA A 116 14.26 0.59 -7.23
C ALA A 116 14.64 -0.39 -8.36
N HIS A 117 14.91 -1.66 -8.00
CA HIS A 117 15.37 -2.67 -8.95
C HIS A 117 14.38 -2.92 -10.10
N HIS A 118 13.10 -2.88 -9.80
CA HIS A 118 12.05 -3.10 -10.79
C HIS A 118 11.40 -1.81 -11.32
N HIS A 119 11.90 -0.62 -10.93
CA HIS A 119 11.36 0.70 -11.29
C HIS A 119 9.86 0.83 -10.97
N MET A 120 9.46 0.31 -9.82
CA MET A 120 8.08 0.35 -9.38
C MET A 120 7.67 1.78 -9.01
N ARG A 121 6.39 2.10 -9.20
CA ARG A 121 5.80 3.37 -8.77
C ARG A 121 4.73 3.13 -7.72
N VAL A 122 4.71 4.02 -6.74
CA VAL A 122 3.81 3.96 -5.59
C VAL A 122 2.74 5.03 -5.72
N PHE A 123 1.51 4.65 -5.40
CA PHE A 123 0.33 5.51 -5.38
C PHE A 123 -0.34 5.37 -4.03
N GLY A 124 -0.98 6.44 -3.56
CA GLY A 124 -1.70 6.40 -2.30
C GLY A 124 -2.81 7.45 -2.23
N VAL A 125 -3.93 7.03 -1.69
CA VAL A 125 -5.04 7.91 -1.32
C VAL A 125 -5.15 7.90 0.19
N VAL A 126 -5.01 9.06 0.79
CA VAL A 126 -5.07 9.27 2.23
C VAL A 126 -6.42 9.90 2.56
N VAL A 127 -7.23 9.22 3.34
CA VAL A 127 -8.53 9.73 3.79
C VAL A 127 -8.41 10.25 5.22
N ASP A 128 -8.68 11.54 5.41
CA ASP A 128 -8.82 12.14 6.74
C ASP A 128 -10.27 12.05 7.20
N LYS A 129 -10.55 11.08 8.05
CA LYS A 129 -11.90 10.81 8.54
C LYS A 129 -12.50 11.93 9.38
N ARG A 130 -11.66 12.82 9.95
CA ARG A 130 -12.12 13.98 10.74
C ARG A 130 -12.90 15.00 9.90
N HIS A 131 -12.63 15.01 8.59
CA HIS A 131 -13.21 15.98 7.66
C HIS A 131 -14.23 15.35 6.69
N LEU A 132 -14.60 14.09 6.90
CA LEU A 132 -15.63 13.44 6.09
C LEU A 132 -17.02 14.02 6.41
N HIS A 133 -17.84 14.17 5.38
CA HIS A 133 -19.24 14.49 5.55
C HIS A 133 -20.00 13.38 6.29
N GLY A 134 -20.98 13.72 7.11
CA GLY A 134 -21.70 12.78 7.97
C GLY A 134 -22.44 11.66 7.22
N TYR A 135 -22.66 11.79 5.89
CA TYR A 135 -23.23 10.73 5.06
C TYR A 135 -22.22 9.67 4.59
N MET A 136 -20.91 9.87 4.87
CA MET A 136 -19.85 8.95 4.46
C MET A 136 -19.76 7.79 5.44
N ASP A 137 -20.28 6.64 5.06
CA ASP A 137 -20.04 5.37 5.73
C ASP A 137 -18.72 4.72 5.23
N SER A 138 -18.32 3.61 5.85
CA SER A 138 -17.11 2.87 5.48
C SER A 138 -17.12 2.44 4.00
N THR A 139 -18.27 2.06 3.47
CA THR A 139 -18.42 1.62 2.09
C THR A 139 -18.22 2.77 1.11
N LYS A 140 -18.83 3.93 1.37
CA LYS A 140 -18.67 5.13 0.53
C LYS A 140 -17.24 5.69 0.61
N MET A 141 -16.65 5.69 1.79
CA MET A 141 -15.27 6.11 2.00
C MET A 141 -14.29 5.25 1.19
N HIS A 142 -14.38 3.93 1.32
CA HIS A 142 -13.55 3.00 0.56
C HIS A 142 -13.79 3.13 -0.95
N ARG A 143 -15.07 3.27 -1.39
CA ARG A 143 -15.40 3.50 -2.81
C ARG A 143 -14.70 4.77 -3.33
N LYS A 144 -14.72 5.87 -2.55
CA LYS A 144 -14.08 7.11 -2.98
C LYS A 144 -12.57 7.00 -3.04
N ALA A 145 -11.95 6.36 -2.06
CA ALA A 145 -10.52 6.08 -2.09
C ALA A 145 -10.12 5.23 -3.31
N TRP A 146 -10.91 4.18 -3.62
CA TRP A 146 -10.72 3.34 -4.79
C TRP A 146 -10.80 4.14 -6.10
N GLU A 147 -11.84 4.97 -6.25
CA GLU A 147 -12.03 5.84 -7.42
C GLU A 147 -10.82 6.76 -7.64
N LEU A 148 -10.37 7.45 -6.58
CA LEU A 148 -9.23 8.36 -6.65
C LEU A 148 -7.91 7.62 -6.98
N LEU A 149 -7.73 6.40 -6.48
CA LEU A 149 -6.60 5.56 -6.79
C LEU A 149 -6.60 5.15 -8.27
N LEU A 150 -7.76 4.76 -8.80
CA LEU A 150 -7.93 4.44 -10.23
C LEU A 150 -7.60 5.64 -11.13
N GLU A 151 -8.00 6.85 -10.74
CA GLU A 151 -7.65 8.08 -11.46
C GLU A 151 -6.15 8.30 -11.54
N GLN A 152 -5.40 8.07 -10.45
CA GLN A 152 -3.95 8.19 -10.43
C GLN A 152 -3.29 7.14 -11.33
N ILE A 153 -3.74 5.89 -11.27
CA ILE A 153 -3.22 4.78 -12.08
C ILE A 153 -3.51 5.03 -13.57
N GLU A 154 -4.72 5.47 -13.92
CA GLU A 154 -5.09 5.81 -15.29
C GLU A 154 -4.22 6.95 -15.83
N ALA A 155 -4.00 8.00 -15.03
CA ALA A 155 -3.13 9.13 -15.41
C ALA A 155 -1.69 8.68 -15.64
N TYR A 156 -1.14 7.84 -14.77
CA TYR A 156 0.20 7.26 -14.91
C TYR A 156 0.34 6.42 -16.18
N LEU A 157 -0.60 5.50 -16.43
CA LEU A 157 -0.55 4.65 -17.61
C LEU A 157 -0.67 5.48 -18.90
N ARG A 158 -1.60 6.42 -18.95
CA ARG A 158 -1.80 7.31 -20.10
C ARG A 158 -0.58 8.16 -20.40
N GLU A 159 0.13 8.62 -19.37
CA GLU A 159 1.29 9.47 -19.52
C GLU A 159 2.56 8.71 -19.86
N GLU A 160 2.88 7.70 -19.07
CA GLU A 160 4.18 7.02 -19.14
C GLU A 160 4.14 5.75 -19.99
N HIS A 161 2.97 5.12 -20.09
CA HIS A 161 2.81 3.81 -20.71
C HIS A 161 1.56 3.68 -21.58
N PRO A 162 1.32 4.60 -22.54
CA PRO A 162 0.06 4.71 -23.32
C PRO A 162 -0.25 3.47 -24.18
N LYS A 163 0.71 2.57 -24.36
CA LYS A 163 0.52 1.31 -25.11
C LYS A 163 0.27 0.11 -24.19
N HIS A 164 0.24 0.33 -22.88
CA HIS A 164 0.06 -0.74 -21.89
C HIS A 164 -1.24 -0.57 -21.13
N GLN A 165 -1.74 -1.68 -20.64
CA GLN A 165 -2.87 -1.74 -19.73
C GLN A 165 -2.41 -2.17 -18.34
N GLY A 166 -3.20 -1.83 -17.32
CA GLY A 166 -3.02 -2.21 -15.94
C GLY A 166 -4.12 -3.15 -15.45
N VAL A 167 -3.75 -4.10 -14.62
CA VAL A 167 -4.68 -4.97 -13.88
C VAL A 167 -4.43 -4.77 -12.39
N LEU A 168 -5.52 -4.59 -11.63
CA LEU A 168 -5.42 -4.45 -10.18
C LEU A 168 -5.45 -5.82 -9.51
N ILE A 169 -4.62 -6.00 -8.50
CA ILE A 169 -4.50 -7.24 -7.70
C ILE A 169 -4.61 -6.83 -6.22
N THR A 170 -5.57 -7.40 -5.51
CA THR A 170 -5.83 -7.06 -4.11
C THR A 170 -6.04 -8.32 -3.26
N ASP A 171 -6.00 -8.17 -1.93
CA ASP A 171 -6.20 -9.29 -1.00
C ASP A 171 -7.61 -9.88 -1.11
N ASP A 172 -7.71 -11.20 -1.01
CA ASP A 172 -8.97 -11.94 -0.91
C ASP A 172 -9.48 -11.92 0.53
N VAL A 173 -10.23 -10.88 0.88
CA VAL A 173 -10.71 -10.68 2.26
C VAL A 173 -11.94 -11.51 2.57
N SER A 174 -13.01 -11.33 1.80
CA SER A 174 -14.25 -12.11 1.90
C SER A 174 -15.08 -12.00 0.63
N ARG A 175 -15.88 -13.05 0.34
CA ARG A 175 -16.75 -13.06 -0.85
C ARG A 175 -17.64 -11.82 -0.96
N GLN A 176 -18.17 -11.33 0.16
CA GLN A 176 -19.04 -10.16 0.16
C GLN A 176 -18.27 -8.86 -0.14
N GLN A 177 -17.11 -8.67 0.46
CA GLN A 177 -16.26 -7.50 0.24
C GLN A 177 -15.70 -7.49 -1.18
N ASN A 178 -15.19 -8.61 -1.66
CA ASN A 178 -14.68 -8.77 -3.02
C ASN A 178 -15.76 -8.47 -4.05
N ARG A 179 -16.99 -9.02 -3.87
CA ARG A 179 -18.13 -8.70 -4.74
C ARG A 179 -18.48 -7.21 -4.71
N SER A 180 -18.52 -6.60 -3.53
CA SER A 180 -18.79 -5.17 -3.38
C SER A 180 -17.76 -4.33 -4.12
N LEU A 181 -16.46 -4.68 -4.01
CA LEU A 181 -15.37 -3.98 -4.70
C LEU A 181 -15.46 -4.16 -6.22
N ALA A 182 -15.67 -5.40 -6.70
CA ALA A 182 -15.84 -5.69 -8.11
C ALA A 182 -17.02 -4.91 -8.74
N MET A 183 -18.16 -4.84 -8.04
CA MET A 183 -19.31 -4.05 -8.52
C MET A 183 -19.01 -2.55 -8.60
N LYS A 184 -18.25 -2.01 -7.63
CA LYS A 184 -17.82 -0.60 -7.66
C LYS A 184 -16.88 -0.34 -8.84
N HIS A 185 -15.95 -1.26 -9.07
CA HIS A 185 -15.00 -1.17 -10.17
C HIS A 185 -15.74 -1.21 -11.52
N ALA A 186 -16.65 -2.17 -11.70
CA ALA A 186 -17.48 -2.28 -12.91
C ALA A 186 -18.28 -0.99 -13.18
N TYR A 187 -18.87 -0.40 -12.14
CA TYR A 187 -19.59 0.86 -12.27
C TYR A 187 -18.68 1.99 -12.76
N ILE A 188 -17.48 2.12 -12.19
CA ILE A 188 -16.52 3.17 -12.61
C ILE A 188 -16.03 2.91 -14.04
N GLN A 189 -15.84 1.66 -14.45
CA GLN A 189 -15.47 1.34 -15.82
C GLN A 189 -16.58 1.70 -16.83
N SER A 190 -17.85 1.52 -16.48
CA SER A 190 -18.98 1.80 -17.38
C SER A 190 -19.39 3.27 -17.43
N GLU A 191 -19.26 3.99 -16.32
CA GLU A 191 -19.79 5.37 -16.18
C GLU A 191 -18.67 6.42 -16.08
N GLY A 192 -17.43 5.99 -15.91
CA GLY A 192 -16.31 6.86 -15.54
C GLY A 192 -16.31 7.23 -14.05
N THR A 193 -15.32 8.02 -13.66
CA THR A 193 -15.23 8.56 -12.29
C THR A 193 -16.10 9.80 -12.13
N ALA A 194 -16.35 10.23 -10.90
CA ALA A 194 -17.10 11.47 -10.62
C ALA A 194 -16.44 12.72 -11.20
N ALA A 195 -15.13 12.66 -11.49
CA ALA A 195 -14.39 13.71 -12.21
C ALA A 195 -14.51 13.60 -13.76
N GLY A 196 -15.30 12.66 -14.27
CA GLY A 196 -15.49 12.46 -15.72
C GLY A 196 -14.31 11.76 -16.40
N ILE A 197 -13.47 11.05 -15.63
CA ILE A 197 -12.31 10.33 -16.19
C ILE A 197 -12.73 8.90 -16.58
N TRP A 198 -12.49 8.54 -17.83
CA TRP A 198 -12.68 7.19 -18.35
C TRP A 198 -11.44 6.34 -18.13
N LEU A 199 -11.62 5.10 -17.65
CA LEU A 199 -10.54 4.14 -17.39
C LEU A 199 -10.19 3.34 -18.64
N SER A 200 -9.49 3.96 -19.58
CA SER A 200 -9.15 3.34 -20.88
C SER A 200 -7.91 2.42 -20.82
N HIS A 201 -7.08 2.58 -19.81
CA HIS A 201 -5.86 1.79 -19.61
C HIS A 201 -5.97 0.77 -18.49
N ILE A 202 -7.08 0.72 -17.76
CA ILE A 202 -7.33 -0.28 -16.73
C ILE A 202 -8.19 -1.38 -17.32
N ALA A 203 -7.64 -2.59 -17.37
CA ALA A 203 -8.30 -3.76 -17.91
C ALA A 203 -8.87 -4.63 -16.79
N GLU A 204 -9.98 -5.32 -17.07
CA GLU A 204 -10.57 -6.39 -16.27
C GLU A 204 -11.04 -5.95 -14.87
N MET A 205 -11.74 -6.83 -14.19
CA MET A 205 -12.06 -6.70 -12.76
C MET A 205 -10.83 -6.90 -11.89
N PRO A 206 -10.79 -6.36 -10.67
CA PRO A 206 -9.69 -6.64 -9.74
C PRO A 206 -9.54 -8.15 -9.51
N LEU A 207 -8.31 -8.63 -9.56
CA LEU A 207 -7.97 -10.00 -9.21
C LEU A 207 -7.79 -10.11 -7.70
N PHE A 208 -8.53 -11.02 -7.08
CA PHE A 208 -8.45 -11.29 -5.64
C PHE A 208 -7.49 -12.45 -5.40
N VAL A 209 -6.45 -12.22 -4.61
CA VAL A 209 -5.40 -13.19 -4.34
C VAL A 209 -5.19 -13.33 -2.84
N ARG A 210 -4.72 -14.50 -2.42
CA ARG A 210 -4.36 -14.74 -1.02
C ARG A 210 -3.07 -13.99 -0.69
N SER A 211 -3.10 -13.08 0.29
CA SER A 211 -1.97 -12.22 0.63
C SER A 211 -0.74 -12.99 1.09
N GLU A 212 -0.93 -14.13 1.78
CA GLU A 212 0.18 -14.98 2.22
C GLU A 212 0.99 -15.59 1.06
N LEU A 213 0.41 -15.67 -0.15
CA LEU A 213 1.05 -16.18 -1.35
C LEU A 213 1.46 -15.06 -2.33
N SER A 214 1.11 -13.81 -2.06
CA SER A 214 1.37 -12.68 -2.95
C SER A 214 2.42 -11.72 -2.38
N ASN A 215 3.66 -11.82 -2.83
CA ASN A 215 4.71 -10.89 -2.43
C ASN A 215 4.38 -9.43 -2.83
N GLY A 216 3.61 -9.23 -3.90
CA GLY A 216 3.19 -7.89 -4.32
C GLY A 216 2.22 -7.24 -3.33
N VAL A 217 1.21 -7.98 -2.84
CA VAL A 217 0.29 -7.50 -1.81
C VAL A 217 1.05 -7.24 -0.50
N GLN A 218 1.96 -8.14 -0.09
CA GLN A 218 2.79 -7.96 1.10
C GLN A 218 3.68 -6.71 1.01
N LEU A 219 4.27 -6.43 -0.16
CA LEU A 219 5.00 -5.17 -0.38
C LEU A 219 4.06 -3.97 -0.23
N THR A 220 2.85 -4.05 -0.79
CA THR A 220 1.89 -2.94 -0.73
C THR A 220 1.41 -2.68 0.69
N ASP A 221 1.23 -3.70 1.54
CA ASP A 221 0.97 -3.53 2.98
C ASP A 221 2.07 -2.69 3.66
N LEU A 222 3.35 -3.02 3.38
CA LEU A 222 4.48 -2.25 3.92
C LEU A 222 4.42 -0.78 3.48
N LEU A 223 4.08 -0.50 2.23
CA LEU A 223 4.00 0.84 1.67
C LEU A 223 2.78 1.62 2.20
N ALA A 224 1.61 0.98 2.22
CA ALA A 224 0.38 1.56 2.75
C ALA A 224 0.56 1.98 4.22
N TYR A 225 1.18 1.13 5.02
CA TYR A 225 1.46 1.45 6.42
C TYR A 225 2.49 2.59 6.57
N ASN A 226 3.48 2.70 5.69
CA ASN A 226 4.43 3.81 5.73
C ASN A 226 3.74 5.15 5.44
N ILE A 227 2.88 5.18 4.41
CA ILE A 227 2.07 6.36 4.08
C ILE A 227 1.14 6.68 5.26
N TYR A 228 0.43 5.67 5.79
CA TYR A 228 -0.43 5.82 6.95
C TYR A 228 0.32 6.43 8.15
N ARG A 229 1.50 5.94 8.50
CA ARG A 229 2.30 6.46 9.62
C ARG A 229 2.73 7.90 9.39
N CYS A 230 3.14 8.25 8.18
CA CYS A 230 3.50 9.62 7.81
C CYS A 230 2.34 10.59 8.07
N PHE A 231 1.16 10.30 7.54
CA PHE A 231 -0.01 11.18 7.66
C PHE A 231 -0.69 11.09 9.03
N ARG A 232 -0.75 9.92 9.64
CA ARG A 232 -1.34 9.73 10.98
C ARG A 232 -0.66 10.55 12.06
N TYR A 233 0.67 10.69 11.97
CA TYR A 233 1.48 11.42 12.93
C TYR A 233 2.03 12.72 12.36
N GLU A 234 1.58 13.10 11.18
CA GLU A 234 2.01 14.32 10.47
C GLU A 234 3.55 14.43 10.42
N ASN A 235 4.22 13.28 10.26
CA ASN A 235 5.68 13.18 10.29
C ASN A 235 6.25 12.63 8.98
N PRO A 236 6.64 13.51 8.02
CA PRO A 236 7.29 13.10 6.77
C PRO A 236 8.72 12.52 6.97
N ASP A 237 9.31 12.69 8.16
CA ASP A 237 10.63 12.17 8.50
C ASP A 237 10.57 10.75 9.09
N TYR A 238 9.40 10.09 9.04
CA TYR A 238 9.28 8.71 9.46
C TYR A 238 10.24 7.81 8.65
N PRO A 239 11.18 7.10 9.28
CA PRO A 239 12.32 6.48 8.59
C PRO A 239 11.93 5.49 7.48
N PHE A 240 10.84 4.73 7.68
CA PHE A 240 10.36 3.80 6.66
C PHE A 240 9.60 4.49 5.53
N PHE A 241 9.04 5.67 5.77
CA PHE A 241 8.47 6.48 4.70
C PHE A 241 9.55 7.00 3.75
N ALA A 242 10.75 7.27 4.26
CA ALA A 242 11.88 7.66 3.43
C ALA A 242 12.24 6.59 2.38
N GLN A 243 11.98 5.30 2.63
CA GLN A 243 12.20 4.24 1.66
C GLN A 243 11.06 4.17 0.60
N THR A 244 9.89 4.66 0.91
CA THR A 244 8.73 4.73 0.00
C THR A 244 8.80 5.97 -0.91
N LEU A 245 9.27 7.08 -0.36
CA LEU A 245 9.22 8.41 -0.92
C LEU A 245 9.81 8.54 -2.35
N PRO A 246 11.01 7.99 -2.68
CA PRO A 246 11.60 8.11 -4.01
C PRO A 246 10.76 7.44 -5.11
N HIS A 247 9.88 6.49 -4.71
CA HIS A 247 9.09 5.68 -5.62
C HIS A 247 7.67 6.21 -5.82
N ILE A 248 7.24 7.22 -5.05
CA ILE A 248 5.93 7.86 -5.26
C ILE A 248 5.93 8.54 -6.62
N TRP A 249 4.90 8.25 -7.42
CA TRP A 249 4.81 8.77 -8.77
C TRP A 249 4.67 10.29 -8.79
N VAL A 250 5.38 10.91 -9.71
CA VAL A 250 5.26 12.33 -10.08
C VAL A 250 5.18 12.41 -11.60
N SER A 251 4.17 13.10 -12.10
CA SER A 251 3.99 13.34 -13.53
C SER A 251 5.09 14.27 -14.06
N LYS A 252 5.60 13.95 -15.24
CA LYS A 252 6.57 14.82 -15.95
C LYS A 252 5.95 16.14 -16.40
N LYS A 253 4.62 16.22 -16.44
CA LYS A 253 3.86 17.40 -16.84
C LYS A 253 3.52 18.32 -15.68
N THR A 254 3.65 17.82 -14.46
CA THR A 254 3.29 18.56 -13.26
C THR A 254 4.45 19.48 -12.84
N PRO A 255 4.16 20.70 -12.38
CA PRO A 255 5.19 21.61 -11.87
C PRO A 255 5.99 21.01 -10.73
N THR A 256 7.26 21.41 -10.60
CA THR A 256 8.10 21.04 -9.46
C THR A 256 7.40 21.39 -8.13
N GLY A 257 7.45 20.45 -7.18
CA GLY A 257 6.83 20.64 -5.87
C GLY A 257 5.43 20.06 -5.72
N VAL A 258 4.93 19.37 -6.73
CA VAL A 258 3.68 18.59 -6.66
C VAL A 258 4.00 17.10 -6.69
N ILE A 259 3.19 16.30 -6.02
CA ILE A 259 3.32 14.85 -5.95
C ILE A 259 2.01 14.20 -6.39
N ASP A 260 1.97 13.64 -7.59
CA ASP A 260 0.75 13.13 -8.21
C ASP A 260 0.34 11.76 -7.67
N GLY A 261 1.31 10.98 -7.22
CA GLY A 261 1.10 9.66 -6.64
C GLY A 261 0.50 9.66 -5.23
N LEU A 262 0.31 10.83 -4.60
CA LEU A 262 -0.40 10.93 -3.33
C LEU A 262 -1.56 11.91 -3.43
N ARG A 263 -2.73 11.50 -2.93
CA ARG A 263 -3.91 12.37 -2.77
C ARG A 263 -4.43 12.33 -1.35
N VAL A 264 -4.86 13.47 -0.84
CA VAL A 264 -5.60 13.58 0.42
C VAL A 264 -7.07 13.81 0.10
N PHE A 265 -7.94 13.10 0.79
CA PHE A 265 -9.38 13.26 0.71
C PHE A 265 -9.97 13.44 2.12
N PRO A 266 -10.89 14.38 2.30
CA PRO A 266 -11.31 15.39 1.32
C PRO A 266 -10.21 16.46 1.08
N PRO A 267 -10.25 17.19 -0.05
CA PRO A 267 -9.17 18.13 -0.42
C PRO A 267 -9.01 19.32 0.55
N GLU A 268 -10.04 19.65 1.30
CA GLU A 268 -10.03 20.68 2.36
C GLU A 268 -9.38 20.22 3.67
N SER A 269 -8.98 18.95 3.77
CA SER A 269 -8.29 18.42 4.97
C SER A 269 -6.97 19.15 5.22
N PRO A 270 -6.66 19.51 6.49
CA PRO A 270 -5.35 20.06 6.86
C PRO A 270 -4.17 19.16 6.48
N LEU A 271 -4.37 17.85 6.36
CA LEU A 271 -3.33 16.91 5.92
C LEU A 271 -2.81 17.21 4.52
N THR A 272 -3.58 17.93 3.69
CA THR A 272 -3.13 18.40 2.37
C THR A 272 -1.88 19.28 2.46
N ALA A 273 -1.70 20.02 3.57
CA ALA A 273 -0.52 20.86 3.80
C ALA A 273 0.80 20.06 3.91
N LEU A 274 0.74 18.73 4.11
CA LEU A 274 1.94 17.87 4.11
C LEU A 274 2.47 17.60 2.71
N LEU A 275 1.64 17.64 1.67
CA LEU A 275 2.02 17.25 0.31
C LEU A 275 3.18 18.07 -0.27
N PRO A 276 3.24 19.41 -0.14
CA PRO A 276 4.38 20.20 -0.61
C PRO A 276 5.70 19.84 0.09
N ALA A 277 5.66 19.59 1.41
CA ALA A 277 6.84 19.17 2.17
C ALA A 277 7.34 17.80 1.72
N ILE A 278 6.43 16.85 1.45
CA ILE A 278 6.73 15.53 0.91
C ILE A 278 7.34 15.65 -0.50
N ALA A 279 6.76 16.46 -1.36
CA ALA A 279 7.26 16.70 -2.72
C ALA A 279 8.68 17.29 -2.73
N THR A 280 8.96 18.25 -1.85
CA THR A 280 10.30 18.84 -1.70
C THR A 280 11.34 17.79 -1.26
N ARG A 281 11.01 16.95 -0.28
CA ARG A 281 11.89 15.87 0.18
C ARG A 281 12.15 14.83 -0.91
N ARG A 282 11.13 14.50 -1.70
CA ARG A 282 11.28 13.57 -2.81
C ARG A 282 12.26 14.11 -3.86
N ALA A 283 12.14 15.36 -4.25
CA ALA A 283 13.06 16.00 -5.18
C ALA A 283 14.51 15.99 -4.65
N GLY A 284 14.71 16.23 -3.34
CA GLY A 284 16.02 16.14 -2.70
C GLY A 284 16.60 14.71 -2.68
N SER A 285 15.77 13.67 -2.59
CA SER A 285 16.24 12.29 -2.62
C SER A 285 16.70 11.82 -4.00
N GLU A 286 16.21 12.41 -5.08
CA GLU A 286 16.65 12.11 -6.45
C GLU A 286 18.02 12.73 -6.79
N THR A 287 18.38 13.84 -6.14
CA THR A 287 19.67 14.52 -6.33
C THR A 287 20.81 13.91 -5.50
N ALA A 288 20.48 13.16 -4.47
CA ALA A 288 21.43 12.53 -3.57
C ALA A 288 21.92 11.14 -4.04
N GLY A 289 21.71 10.74 -5.31
CA GLY A 289 22.11 9.52 -6.00
C GLY A 289 22.75 8.39 -5.17
N PRO A 290 22.70 7.12 -5.57
CA PRO A 290 23.23 6.04 -4.76
C PRO A 290 24.73 6.15 -4.49
#